data_a7e9698c404ebed3df7c635365e33328
#
_entry.id   a7e9698c404ebed3df7c635365e33328
#
_cell.length_a   1.000
_cell.length_b   1.000
_cell.length_c   1.000
_cell.angle_alpha   90.00
_cell.angle_beta   90.00
_cell.angle_gamma   90.00
#
_symmetry.space_group_name_H-M   'P 1'
#
loop_
_entity.id
_entity.type
_entity.pdbx_description
1 polymer ?
#
loop_
_entity_poly.entity_id
_entity_poly.type
_entity_poly.pdbx_seq_one_letter_code
_entity_poly.pdbx_strand_id
1 'polypeptide(L)'
;MAGIFDDLKQTFKQGNIVVRLIYINVAAFVVSTLLSVVLGLFTVSATEFLRNLYLPADLLQLLRRPWSIITYMFMHAGIWHLLGNMLWLYWFGKLFLYFFSAKHLRGLYVLGGLLGGLLFIVAYNIFPIFKGQLYSATLVGASASVLAIAIATAVREPEYPINLMFIGPVRLKYFALFIVLFDTLSIGSSNAGGHMAHLGGALAGWWFVKGIGNGYDITHWINTCL
;
A
#
# COMPACT_ATOMS: atom_id res chain seq x y z
N MET A 1 -33.20 -17.29 -3.77
CA MET A 1 -32.36 -16.09 -4.03
C MET A 1 -31.08 -16.25 -3.23
N ALA A 2 -29.93 -16.27 -3.89
CA ALA A 2 -28.65 -16.24 -3.19
C ALA A 2 -28.61 -14.95 -2.36
N GLY A 3 -28.19 -15.04 -1.10
CA GLY A 3 -28.09 -13.86 -0.24
C GLY A 3 -26.89 -13.01 -0.63
N ILE A 4 -26.90 -11.70 -0.28
CA ILE A 4 -25.76 -10.78 -0.51
C ILE A 4 -24.43 -11.38 -0.06
N PHE A 5 -24.42 -12.13 1.04
CA PHE A 5 -23.22 -12.80 1.55
C PHE A 5 -22.73 -13.94 0.65
N ASP A 6 -23.65 -14.66 -0.01
CA ASP A 6 -23.29 -15.72 -0.96
C ASP A 6 -22.68 -15.13 -2.22
N ASP A 7 -23.25 -14.02 -2.73
CA ASP A 7 -22.72 -13.29 -3.88
C ASP A 7 -21.34 -12.70 -3.60
N LEU A 8 -21.12 -12.10 -2.42
CA LEU A 8 -19.82 -11.58 -1.99
C LEU A 8 -18.79 -12.71 -1.88
N LYS A 9 -19.15 -13.82 -1.26
CA LYS A 9 -18.30 -15.01 -1.12
C LYS A 9 -17.94 -15.61 -2.48
N GLN A 10 -18.89 -15.68 -3.40
CA GLN A 10 -18.66 -16.16 -4.75
C GLN A 10 -17.74 -15.23 -5.53
N THR A 11 -17.98 -13.92 -5.49
CA THR A 11 -17.12 -12.90 -6.13
C THR A 11 -15.70 -12.93 -5.58
N PHE A 12 -15.51 -13.10 -4.25
CA PHE A 12 -14.20 -13.26 -3.65
C PHE A 12 -13.49 -14.55 -4.12
N LYS A 13 -14.20 -15.68 -4.19
CA LYS A 13 -13.62 -16.98 -4.60
C LYS A 13 -13.27 -16.99 -6.09
N GLN A 14 -14.11 -16.42 -6.94
CA GLN A 14 -13.92 -16.37 -8.39
C GLN A 14 -13.08 -15.18 -8.83
N GLY A 15 -12.93 -14.16 -7.99
CA GLY A 15 -12.15 -12.97 -8.26
C GLY A 15 -10.66 -13.25 -8.40
N ASN A 16 -10.01 -12.49 -9.28
CA ASN A 16 -8.55 -12.50 -9.36
C ASN A 16 -7.92 -11.87 -8.10
N ILE A 17 -6.59 -11.93 -7.99
CA ILE A 17 -5.85 -11.43 -6.82
C ILE A 17 -6.12 -9.94 -6.53
N VAL A 18 -6.35 -9.10 -7.56
CA VAL A 18 -6.67 -7.67 -7.39
C VAL A 18 -7.99 -7.51 -6.64
N VAL A 19 -9.03 -8.23 -7.08
CA VAL A 19 -10.35 -8.20 -6.43
C VAL A 19 -10.23 -8.68 -4.97
N ARG A 20 -9.50 -9.76 -4.73
CA ARG A 20 -9.30 -10.30 -3.36
C ARG A 20 -8.61 -9.28 -2.44
N LEU A 21 -7.55 -8.61 -2.92
CA LEU A 21 -6.88 -7.57 -2.15
C LEU A 21 -7.79 -6.37 -1.87
N ILE A 22 -8.61 -5.95 -2.83
CA ILE A 22 -9.61 -4.90 -2.62
C ILE A 22 -10.59 -5.32 -1.52
N TYR A 23 -11.14 -6.53 -1.58
CA TYR A 23 -12.07 -7.02 -0.56
C TYR A 23 -11.45 -7.06 0.84
N ILE A 24 -10.17 -7.50 0.96
CA ILE A 24 -9.46 -7.52 2.24
C ILE A 24 -9.31 -6.10 2.80
N ASN A 25 -8.90 -5.14 1.99
CA ASN A 25 -8.74 -3.75 2.40
C ASN A 25 -10.08 -3.11 2.81
N VAL A 26 -11.13 -3.33 2.00
CA VAL A 26 -12.48 -2.84 2.31
C VAL A 26 -13.02 -3.48 3.60
N ALA A 27 -12.86 -4.80 3.78
CA ALA A 27 -13.28 -5.49 4.98
C ALA A 27 -12.53 -4.96 6.22
N ALA A 28 -11.22 -4.78 6.15
CA ALA A 28 -10.43 -4.21 7.24
C ALA A 28 -10.91 -2.80 7.61
N PHE A 29 -11.21 -1.95 6.61
CA PHE A 29 -11.74 -0.60 6.83
C PHE A 29 -13.14 -0.63 7.47
N VAL A 30 -14.05 -1.44 6.96
CA VAL A 30 -15.41 -1.57 7.50
C VAL A 30 -15.36 -2.07 8.95
N VAL A 31 -14.59 -3.13 9.23
CA VAL A 31 -14.46 -3.68 10.59
C VAL A 31 -13.86 -2.66 11.55
N SER A 32 -12.79 -1.96 11.16
CA SER A 32 -12.17 -0.93 12.01
C SER A 32 -13.10 0.26 12.27
N THR A 33 -13.87 0.68 11.25
CA THR A 33 -14.85 1.77 11.39
C THR A 33 -16.02 1.37 12.29
N LEU A 34 -16.59 0.17 12.08
CA LEU A 34 -17.67 -0.35 12.94
C LEU A 34 -17.21 -0.50 14.39
N LEU A 35 -15.99 -1.02 14.61
CA LEU A 35 -15.41 -1.10 15.95
C LEU A 35 -15.28 0.29 16.59
N SER A 36 -14.83 1.28 15.82
CA SER A 36 -14.72 2.67 16.30
C SER A 36 -16.08 3.24 16.71
N VAL A 37 -17.12 3.00 15.90
CA VAL A 37 -18.49 3.45 16.22
C VAL A 37 -19.01 2.76 17.48
N VAL A 38 -18.91 1.43 17.55
CA VAL A 38 -19.40 0.66 18.70
C VAL A 38 -18.70 1.08 19.98
N LEU A 39 -17.37 1.15 19.99
CA LEU A 39 -16.63 1.59 21.18
C LEU A 39 -16.96 3.04 21.56
N GLY A 40 -17.14 3.91 20.56
CA GLY A 40 -17.56 5.31 20.79
C GLY A 40 -18.92 5.44 21.46
N LEU A 41 -19.89 4.55 21.16
CA LEU A 41 -21.17 4.51 21.86
C LEU A 41 -21.04 4.21 23.35
N PHE A 42 -19.99 3.51 23.76
CA PHE A 42 -19.66 3.25 25.16
C PHE A 42 -18.62 4.22 25.74
N THR A 43 -18.39 5.35 25.08
CA THR A 43 -17.39 6.37 25.49
C THR A 43 -15.95 5.84 25.54
N VAL A 44 -15.67 4.70 24.90
CA VAL A 44 -14.34 4.10 24.80
C VAL A 44 -13.67 4.55 23.50
N SER A 45 -12.45 5.09 23.60
CA SER A 45 -11.68 5.47 22.43
C SER A 45 -11.15 4.23 21.69
N ALA A 46 -11.62 4.01 20.47
CA ALA A 46 -11.05 2.99 19.58
C ALA A 46 -9.65 3.34 19.08
N THR A 47 -9.24 4.62 19.19
CA THR A 47 -7.98 5.12 18.62
C THR A 47 -6.78 4.37 19.18
N GLU A 48 -6.74 4.13 20.49
CA GLU A 48 -5.64 3.41 21.14
C GLU A 48 -5.56 1.95 20.66
N PHE A 49 -6.71 1.29 20.49
CA PHE A 49 -6.76 -0.07 19.97
C PHE A 49 -6.27 -0.12 18.51
N LEU A 50 -6.80 0.75 17.65
CA LEU A 50 -6.45 0.79 16.23
C LEU A 50 -4.98 1.20 15.99
N ARG A 51 -4.42 2.07 16.85
CA ARG A 51 -2.99 2.41 16.79
C ARG A 51 -2.07 1.20 16.92
N ASN A 52 -2.50 0.12 17.55
CA ASN A 52 -1.71 -1.11 17.60
C ASN A 52 -1.58 -1.81 16.24
N LEU A 53 -2.45 -1.47 15.27
CA LEU A 53 -2.40 -1.97 13.89
C LEU A 53 -1.61 -1.04 12.95
N TYR A 54 -1.27 0.17 13.39
CA TYR A 54 -0.53 1.16 12.61
C TYR A 54 0.97 0.97 12.82
N LEU A 55 1.75 1.15 11.77
CA LEU A 55 3.20 1.03 11.84
C LEU A 55 3.80 2.26 12.56
N PRO A 56 4.44 2.12 13.73
CA PRO A 56 5.09 3.23 14.41
C PRO A 56 6.45 3.52 13.79
N ALA A 57 6.88 4.79 13.83
CA ALA A 57 8.25 5.17 13.48
C ALA A 57 9.25 4.77 14.56
N ASP A 58 8.85 4.79 15.83
CA ASP A 58 9.68 4.45 16.97
C ASP A 58 9.94 2.94 17.06
N LEU A 59 11.23 2.56 17.12
CA LEU A 59 11.65 1.15 17.12
C LEU A 59 11.21 0.38 18.38
N LEU A 60 11.16 1.03 19.54
CA LEU A 60 10.71 0.36 20.76
C LEU A 60 9.21 0.06 20.70
N GLN A 61 8.41 0.97 20.12
CA GLN A 61 7.02 0.70 19.88
C GLN A 61 6.83 -0.41 18.83
N LEU A 62 7.66 -0.45 17.79
CA LEU A 62 7.62 -1.52 16.80
C LEU A 62 7.93 -2.89 17.42
N LEU A 63 8.93 -2.98 18.29
CA LEU A 63 9.24 -4.23 19.01
C LEU A 63 8.08 -4.73 19.88
N ARG A 64 7.26 -3.83 20.43
CA ARG A 64 6.06 -4.18 21.22
C ARG A 64 4.87 -4.61 20.37
N ARG A 65 4.83 -4.23 19.07
CA ARG A 65 3.74 -4.54 18.13
C ARG A 65 4.28 -4.88 16.74
N PRO A 66 5.10 -5.95 16.61
CA PRO A 66 5.80 -6.31 15.36
C PRO A 66 4.84 -6.65 14.21
N TRP A 67 3.61 -7.11 14.51
CA TRP A 67 2.58 -7.35 13.52
C TRP A 67 2.21 -6.11 12.71
N SER A 68 2.44 -4.91 13.28
CA SER A 68 2.11 -3.65 12.63
C SER A 68 2.86 -3.45 11.31
N ILE A 69 3.99 -4.14 11.09
CA ILE A 69 4.75 -4.11 9.84
C ILE A 69 3.96 -4.68 8.63
N ILE A 70 2.92 -5.46 8.92
CA ILE A 70 2.01 -6.03 7.91
C ILE A 70 0.63 -5.38 7.99
N THR A 71 0.09 -5.21 9.22
CA THR A 71 -1.31 -4.79 9.38
C THR A 71 -1.54 -3.37 8.87
N TYR A 72 -0.56 -2.47 8.95
CA TYR A 72 -0.68 -1.10 8.50
C TYR A 72 -1.08 -0.97 7.02
N MET A 73 -0.66 -1.93 6.17
CA MET A 73 -0.93 -1.96 4.74
C MET A 73 -2.43 -2.09 4.41
N PHE A 74 -3.24 -2.51 5.39
CA PHE A 74 -4.69 -2.72 5.26
C PHE A 74 -5.50 -1.68 6.01
N MET A 75 -4.86 -0.83 6.83
CA MET A 75 -5.51 0.24 7.58
C MET A 75 -5.61 1.52 6.75
N HIS A 76 -6.72 2.26 6.87
CA HIS A 76 -6.92 3.49 6.11
C HIS A 76 -7.44 4.60 7.03
N ALA A 77 -6.90 5.81 6.86
CA ALA A 77 -7.22 6.97 7.68
C ALA A 77 -8.65 7.51 7.43
N GLY A 78 -9.28 7.12 6.32
CA GLY A 78 -10.64 7.56 5.97
C GLY A 78 -11.10 7.02 4.62
N ILE A 79 -12.38 7.26 4.31
CA ILE A 79 -13.03 6.71 3.10
C ILE A 79 -12.34 7.14 1.80
N TRP A 80 -11.94 8.41 1.69
CA TRP A 80 -11.26 8.92 0.48
C TRP A 80 -9.89 8.30 0.29
N HIS A 81 -9.17 8.04 1.40
CA HIS A 81 -7.89 7.35 1.38
C HIS A 81 -8.07 5.88 0.92
N LEU A 82 -9.10 5.20 1.41
CA LEU A 82 -9.44 3.85 0.95
C LEU A 82 -9.81 3.86 -0.55
N LEU A 83 -10.75 4.71 -0.96
CA LEU A 83 -11.24 4.75 -2.35
C LEU A 83 -10.11 5.03 -3.34
N GLY A 84 -9.23 5.99 -3.03
CA GLY A 84 -8.06 6.28 -3.87
C GLY A 84 -7.16 5.06 -4.02
N ASN A 85 -6.80 4.41 -2.91
CA ASN A 85 -5.97 3.20 -2.94
C ASN A 85 -6.62 2.06 -3.74
N MET A 86 -7.93 1.82 -3.54
CA MET A 86 -8.63 0.73 -4.22
C MET A 86 -8.80 0.99 -5.71
N LEU A 87 -9.02 2.23 -6.10
CA LEU A 87 -9.11 2.62 -7.51
C LEU A 87 -7.77 2.41 -8.23
N TRP A 88 -6.68 2.85 -7.60
CA TRP A 88 -5.33 2.64 -8.14
C TRP A 88 -4.95 1.16 -8.17
N LEU A 89 -5.25 0.42 -7.10
CA LEU A 89 -5.02 -1.03 -7.06
C LEU A 89 -5.80 -1.75 -8.17
N TYR A 90 -7.04 -1.33 -8.43
CA TYR A 90 -7.85 -1.92 -9.49
C TYR A 90 -7.25 -1.64 -10.87
N TRP A 91 -6.92 -0.40 -11.18
CA TRP A 91 -6.40 -0.04 -12.50
C TRP A 91 -4.99 -0.59 -12.75
N PHE A 92 -4.05 -0.27 -11.86
CA PHE A 92 -2.67 -0.73 -12.02
C PHE A 92 -2.50 -2.22 -11.75
N GLY A 93 -3.29 -2.78 -10.85
CA GLY A 93 -3.30 -4.23 -10.60
C GLY A 93 -3.77 -5.02 -11.84
N LYS A 94 -4.84 -4.56 -12.51
CA LYS A 94 -5.27 -5.17 -13.77
C LYS A 94 -4.20 -5.03 -14.85
N LEU A 95 -3.63 -3.83 -15.01
CA LEU A 95 -2.59 -3.59 -16.01
C LEU A 95 -1.34 -4.43 -15.74
N PHE A 96 -0.93 -4.55 -14.46
CA PHE A 96 0.18 -5.39 -14.05
C PHE A 96 -0.01 -6.87 -14.44
N LEU A 97 -1.24 -7.39 -14.33
CA LEU A 97 -1.56 -8.77 -14.66
C LEU A 97 -1.49 -9.10 -16.17
N TYR A 98 -1.38 -8.11 -17.06
CA TYR A 98 -1.06 -8.37 -18.46
C TYR A 98 0.41 -8.77 -18.67
N PHE A 99 1.30 -8.36 -17.79
CA PHE A 99 2.75 -8.55 -17.93
C PHE A 99 3.34 -9.53 -16.91
N PHE A 100 2.65 -9.71 -15.76
CA PHE A 100 3.12 -10.51 -14.65
C PHE A 100 2.02 -11.41 -14.08
N SER A 101 2.42 -12.41 -13.31
CA SER A 101 1.48 -13.37 -12.71
C SER A 101 0.79 -12.83 -11.44
N ALA A 102 -0.30 -13.49 -11.05
CA ALA A 102 -0.99 -13.23 -9.78
C ALA A 102 -0.08 -13.43 -8.55
N LYS A 103 0.86 -14.38 -8.62
CA LYS A 103 1.87 -14.60 -7.55
C LYS A 103 2.79 -13.39 -7.44
N HIS A 104 3.27 -12.86 -8.55
CA HIS A 104 4.09 -11.65 -8.58
C HIS A 104 3.36 -10.44 -8.00
N LEU A 105 2.08 -10.24 -8.33
CA LEU A 105 1.29 -9.14 -7.80
C LEU A 105 1.15 -9.24 -6.27
N ARG A 106 0.81 -10.43 -5.75
CA ARG A 106 0.69 -10.67 -4.31
C ARG A 106 2.02 -10.42 -3.60
N GLY A 107 3.10 -11.00 -4.11
CA GLY A 107 4.43 -10.82 -3.55
C GLY A 107 4.89 -9.36 -3.58
N LEU A 108 4.65 -8.66 -4.68
CA LEU A 108 5.02 -7.25 -4.81
C LEU A 108 4.16 -6.32 -3.93
N TYR A 109 2.88 -6.62 -3.73
CA TYR A 109 2.05 -5.90 -2.77
C TYR A 109 2.66 -5.94 -1.37
N VAL A 110 3.07 -7.12 -0.90
CA VAL A 110 3.71 -7.28 0.42
C VAL A 110 5.09 -6.62 0.43
N LEU A 111 5.93 -6.87 -0.56
CA LEU A 111 7.28 -6.29 -0.65
C LEU A 111 7.24 -4.76 -0.69
N GLY A 112 6.31 -4.19 -1.47
CA GLY A 112 6.12 -2.74 -1.58
C GLY A 112 5.75 -2.12 -0.23
N GLY A 113 4.85 -2.76 0.51
CA GLY A 113 4.53 -2.35 1.87
C GLY A 113 5.74 -2.48 2.81
N LEU A 114 6.45 -3.61 2.79
CA LEU A 114 7.63 -3.81 3.65
C LEU A 114 8.71 -2.75 3.41
N LEU A 115 9.07 -2.47 2.14
CA LEU A 115 10.08 -1.45 1.82
C LEU A 115 9.55 -0.03 2.09
N GLY A 116 8.25 0.22 1.87
CA GLY A 116 7.60 1.47 2.24
C GLY A 116 7.68 1.72 3.75
N GLY A 117 7.30 0.74 4.55
CA GLY A 117 7.40 0.81 6.02
C GLY A 117 8.84 0.95 6.50
N LEU A 118 9.78 0.22 5.88
CA LEU A 118 11.21 0.32 6.20
C LEU A 118 11.74 1.74 5.95
N LEU A 119 11.44 2.31 4.77
CA LEU A 119 11.94 3.65 4.44
C LEU A 119 11.32 4.73 5.34
N PHE A 120 10.03 4.58 5.72
CA PHE A 120 9.40 5.42 6.73
C PHE A 120 10.14 5.36 8.07
N ILE A 121 10.40 4.15 8.62
CA ILE A 121 11.11 3.96 9.89
C ILE A 121 12.52 4.57 9.80
N VAL A 122 13.28 4.22 8.76
CA VAL A 122 14.65 4.72 8.55
C VAL A 122 14.67 6.24 8.51
N ALA A 123 13.75 6.86 7.77
CA ALA A 123 13.68 8.31 7.66
C ALA A 123 13.46 8.99 9.01
N TYR A 124 12.48 8.53 9.79
CA TYR A 124 12.14 9.13 11.07
C TYR A 124 13.22 8.94 12.14
N ASN A 125 14.01 7.87 12.06
CA ASN A 125 15.11 7.62 13.00
C ASN A 125 16.41 8.31 12.60
N ILE A 126 16.65 8.60 11.30
CA ILE A 126 17.90 9.18 10.82
C ILE A 126 17.80 10.70 10.65
N PHE A 127 16.74 11.22 10.03
CA PHE A 127 16.68 12.63 9.67
C PHE A 127 16.26 13.53 10.84
N PRO A 128 17.05 14.56 11.18
CA PRO A 128 16.78 15.46 12.31
C PRO A 128 15.40 16.15 12.23
N ILE A 129 14.92 16.46 11.02
CA ILE A 129 13.63 17.12 10.80
C ILE A 129 12.45 16.33 11.38
N PHE A 130 12.55 15.02 11.54
CA PHE A 130 11.51 14.15 12.06
C PHE A 130 11.62 13.82 13.55
N LYS A 131 12.73 14.21 14.23
CA LYS A 131 12.96 13.87 15.64
C LYS A 131 11.82 14.24 16.57
N GLY A 132 11.21 15.41 16.37
CA GLY A 132 10.08 15.89 17.19
C GLY A 132 8.81 15.04 17.05
N GLN A 133 8.69 14.25 16.00
CA GLN A 133 7.51 13.44 15.69
C GLN A 133 7.76 11.92 15.87
N LEU A 134 8.97 11.50 16.20
CA LEU A 134 9.37 10.08 16.22
C LEU A 134 8.41 9.21 17.02
N TYR A 135 8.03 9.65 18.22
CA TYR A 135 7.18 8.87 19.14
C TYR A 135 5.68 8.90 18.78
N SER A 136 5.25 9.90 18.02
CA SER A 136 3.84 10.06 17.64
C SER A 136 3.53 9.61 16.23
N ALA A 137 4.53 9.59 15.34
CA ALA A 137 4.35 9.25 13.94
C ALA A 137 3.97 7.78 13.75
N THR A 138 2.92 7.59 12.97
CA THR A 138 2.46 6.26 12.54
C THR A 138 2.12 6.27 11.06
N LEU A 139 2.30 5.14 10.41
CA LEU A 139 1.97 4.94 9.00
C LEU A 139 0.77 4.02 8.86
N VAL A 140 -0.15 4.36 7.93
CA VAL A 140 -1.30 3.55 7.51
C VAL A 140 -1.53 3.68 6.02
N GLY A 141 -1.98 2.63 5.39
CA GLY A 141 -2.42 2.63 4.00
C GLY A 141 -1.74 1.59 3.11
N ALA A 142 -2.47 1.17 2.10
CA ALA A 142 -2.00 0.29 1.05
C ALA A 142 -1.11 1.00 0.01
N SER A 143 -0.96 2.32 0.10
CA SER A 143 -0.44 3.16 -0.98
C SER A 143 0.98 2.81 -1.42
N ALA A 144 1.89 2.46 -0.52
CA ALA A 144 3.24 2.00 -0.86
C ALA A 144 3.21 0.68 -1.67
N SER A 145 2.35 -0.26 -1.26
CA SER A 145 2.10 -1.53 -1.97
C SER A 145 1.51 -1.29 -3.37
N VAL A 146 0.54 -0.40 -3.47
CA VAL A 146 -0.13 -0.04 -4.73
C VAL A 146 0.84 0.69 -5.66
N LEU A 147 1.64 1.60 -5.13
CA LEU A 147 2.65 2.31 -5.90
C LEU A 147 3.75 1.38 -6.41
N ALA A 148 4.17 0.38 -5.62
CA ALA A 148 5.10 -0.65 -6.09
C ALA A 148 4.59 -1.35 -7.36
N ILE A 149 3.29 -1.70 -7.39
CA ILE A 149 2.63 -2.32 -8.55
C ILE A 149 2.61 -1.35 -9.75
N ALA A 150 2.26 -0.08 -9.52
CA ALA A 150 2.20 0.94 -10.57
C ALA A 150 3.58 1.21 -11.17
N ILE A 151 4.62 1.38 -10.33
CA ILE A 151 6.00 1.61 -10.78
C ILE A 151 6.56 0.38 -11.49
N ALA A 152 6.31 -0.84 -10.99
CA ALA A 152 6.73 -2.04 -11.69
C ALA A 152 6.12 -2.13 -13.10
N THR A 153 4.85 -1.78 -13.25
CA THR A 153 4.20 -1.73 -14.56
C THR A 153 4.84 -0.69 -15.48
N ALA A 154 5.12 0.51 -14.93
CA ALA A 154 5.76 1.59 -15.69
C ALA A 154 7.21 1.28 -16.09
N VAL A 155 7.96 0.58 -15.25
CA VAL A 155 9.33 0.15 -15.55
C VAL A 155 9.34 -0.97 -16.59
N ARG A 156 8.33 -1.86 -16.57
CA ARG A 156 8.18 -2.94 -17.54
C ARG A 156 7.80 -2.43 -18.93
N GLU A 157 6.83 -1.52 -18.99
CA GLU A 157 6.25 -1.00 -20.22
C GLU A 157 6.21 0.53 -20.22
N PRO A 158 7.36 1.19 -20.30
CA PRO A 158 7.48 2.65 -20.13
C PRO A 158 6.73 3.47 -21.19
N GLU A 159 6.56 2.91 -22.39
CA GLU A 159 5.90 3.59 -23.51
C GLU A 159 4.38 3.34 -23.55
N TYR A 160 3.85 2.48 -22.65
CA TYR A 160 2.42 2.16 -22.63
C TYR A 160 1.60 3.41 -22.30
N PRO A 161 0.61 3.78 -23.15
CA PRO A 161 -0.24 4.94 -22.90
C PRO A 161 -1.35 4.60 -21.93
N ILE A 162 -1.51 5.44 -20.90
CA ILE A 162 -2.72 5.46 -20.03
C ILE A 162 -3.50 6.73 -20.31
N ASN A 163 -4.82 6.61 -20.40
CA ASN A 163 -5.68 7.78 -20.58
C ASN A 163 -6.02 8.38 -19.22
N LEU A 164 -5.45 9.54 -18.93
CA LEU A 164 -5.79 10.31 -17.74
C LEU A 164 -6.97 11.23 -18.06
N MET A 165 -7.97 11.22 -17.17
CA MET A 165 -9.14 12.09 -17.27
C MET A 165 -8.68 13.56 -17.31
N PHE A 166 -9.18 14.34 -18.27
CA PHE A 166 -8.87 15.75 -18.53
C PHE A 166 -7.48 16.05 -19.13
N ILE A 167 -6.52 15.11 -19.17
CA ILE A 167 -5.17 15.31 -19.72
C ILE A 167 -5.01 14.57 -21.05
N GLY A 168 -5.70 13.42 -21.20
CA GLY A 168 -5.53 12.55 -22.35
C GLY A 168 -4.46 11.47 -22.15
N PRO A 169 -3.89 10.94 -23.28
CA PRO A 169 -2.93 9.83 -23.21
C PRO A 169 -1.57 10.30 -22.68
N VAL A 170 -1.12 9.68 -21.59
CA VAL A 170 0.21 9.90 -20.99
C VAL A 170 0.95 8.57 -20.93
N ARG A 171 2.23 8.54 -21.30
CA ARG A 171 3.05 7.33 -21.21
C ARG A 171 3.39 7.03 -19.75
N LEU A 172 3.40 5.75 -19.38
CA LEU A 172 3.64 5.30 -18.00
C LEU A 172 4.94 5.83 -17.40
N LYS A 173 6.00 5.96 -18.19
CA LYS A 173 7.28 6.53 -17.72
C LYS A 173 7.14 7.96 -17.17
N TYR A 174 6.33 8.81 -17.82
CA TYR A 174 6.13 10.20 -17.37
C TYR A 174 5.24 10.24 -16.13
N PHE A 175 4.23 9.37 -16.09
CA PHE A 175 3.38 9.19 -14.92
C PHE A 175 4.20 8.74 -13.69
N ALA A 176 5.05 7.72 -13.86
CA ALA A 176 5.93 7.23 -12.79
C ALA A 176 6.92 8.31 -12.32
N LEU A 177 7.55 9.02 -13.28
CA LEU A 177 8.46 10.12 -12.96
C LEU A 177 7.76 11.23 -12.18
N PHE A 178 6.56 11.62 -12.63
CA PHE A 178 5.77 12.65 -11.93
C PHE A 178 5.50 12.26 -10.48
N ILE A 179 5.07 11.03 -10.21
CA ILE A 179 4.75 10.57 -8.85
C ILE A 179 6.00 10.57 -7.97
N VAL A 180 7.12 10.01 -8.45
CA VAL A 180 8.36 9.96 -7.68
C VAL A 180 8.88 11.37 -7.37
N LEU A 181 8.80 12.30 -8.33
CA LEU A 181 9.17 13.70 -8.11
C LEU A 181 8.21 14.39 -7.12
N PHE A 182 6.89 14.18 -7.29
CA PHE A 182 5.89 14.73 -6.38
C PHE A 182 6.11 14.26 -4.95
N ASP A 183 6.30 12.96 -4.72
CA ASP A 183 6.58 12.42 -3.39
C ASP A 183 7.90 12.97 -2.82
N THR A 184 8.95 13.06 -3.64
CA THR A 184 10.23 13.62 -3.21
C THR A 184 10.11 15.08 -2.79
N LEU A 185 9.41 15.91 -3.56
CA LEU A 185 9.21 17.33 -3.25
C LEU A 185 8.25 17.55 -2.06
N SER A 186 7.41 16.58 -1.78
CA SER A 186 6.41 16.63 -0.69
C SER A 186 6.91 16.11 0.66
N ILE A 187 8.18 15.69 0.78
CA ILE A 187 8.77 15.18 2.03
C ILE A 187 8.66 16.19 3.19
N GLY A 188 8.66 17.48 2.90
CA GLY A 188 8.49 18.52 3.92
C GLY A 188 7.05 18.83 4.32
N SER A 189 6.06 18.13 3.77
CA SER A 189 4.63 18.34 4.03
C SER A 189 4.15 17.68 5.32
N SER A 190 2.88 17.91 5.68
CA SER A 190 2.24 17.27 6.83
C SER A 190 2.14 15.75 6.72
N ASN A 191 2.23 15.18 5.51
CA ASN A 191 2.22 13.74 5.24
C ASN A 191 3.60 13.18 4.86
N ALA A 192 4.67 13.74 5.39
CA ALA A 192 6.04 13.33 5.09
C ALA A 192 6.26 11.81 5.18
N GLY A 193 5.68 11.17 6.21
CA GLY A 193 5.77 9.73 6.40
C GLY A 193 5.15 8.92 5.25
N GLY A 194 4.00 9.35 4.73
CA GLY A 194 3.36 8.75 3.57
C GLY A 194 4.23 8.87 2.32
N HIS A 195 4.81 10.05 2.07
CA HIS A 195 5.69 10.27 0.92
C HIS A 195 6.97 9.43 0.99
N MET A 196 7.57 9.27 2.18
CA MET A 196 8.71 8.37 2.37
C MET A 196 8.32 6.91 2.11
N ALA A 197 7.15 6.47 2.58
CA ALA A 197 6.66 5.12 2.30
C ALA A 197 6.40 4.89 0.80
N HIS A 198 5.87 5.88 0.09
CA HIS A 198 5.66 5.82 -1.36
C HIS A 198 6.99 5.62 -2.10
N LEU A 199 8.04 6.36 -1.73
CA LEU A 199 9.37 6.17 -2.33
C LEU A 199 9.93 4.78 -2.08
N GLY A 200 9.69 4.19 -0.89
CA GLY A 200 10.02 2.80 -0.60
C GLY A 200 9.24 1.81 -1.47
N GLY A 201 7.96 2.06 -1.69
CA GLY A 201 7.13 1.29 -2.64
C GLY A 201 7.64 1.40 -4.07
N ALA A 202 7.98 2.61 -4.52
CA ALA A 202 8.55 2.85 -5.85
C ALA A 202 9.86 2.08 -6.06
N LEU A 203 10.75 2.09 -5.06
CA LEU A 203 11.99 1.31 -5.07
C LEU A 203 11.71 -0.19 -5.17
N ALA A 204 10.72 -0.71 -4.44
CA ALA A 204 10.32 -2.11 -4.52
C ALA A 204 9.86 -2.49 -5.93
N GLY A 205 9.03 -1.66 -6.56
CA GLY A 205 8.54 -1.89 -7.92
C GLY A 205 9.65 -1.91 -8.95
N TRP A 206 10.56 -0.95 -8.87
CA TRP A 206 11.73 -0.88 -9.75
C TRP A 206 12.65 -2.10 -9.55
N TRP A 207 12.98 -2.44 -8.30
CA TRP A 207 13.83 -3.58 -7.97
C TRP A 207 13.24 -4.91 -8.42
N PHE A 208 11.92 -5.09 -8.24
CA PHE A 208 11.22 -6.28 -8.72
C PHE A 208 11.42 -6.50 -10.22
N VAL A 209 11.19 -5.48 -11.06
CA VAL A 209 11.34 -5.63 -12.51
C VAL A 209 12.79 -5.90 -12.90
N LYS A 210 13.76 -5.23 -12.27
CA LYS A 210 15.19 -5.49 -12.50
C LYS A 210 15.58 -6.91 -12.08
N GLY A 211 15.06 -7.42 -10.96
CA GLY A 211 15.26 -8.79 -10.53
C GLY A 211 14.76 -9.80 -11.55
N ILE A 212 13.50 -9.67 -11.98
CA ILE A 212 12.90 -10.53 -13.01
C ILE A 212 13.70 -10.47 -14.32
N GLY A 213 14.13 -9.28 -14.74
CA GLY A 213 14.95 -9.11 -15.94
C GLY A 213 16.32 -9.80 -15.87
N ASN A 214 16.85 -10.00 -14.66
CA ASN A 214 18.09 -10.71 -14.40
C ASN A 214 17.90 -12.20 -14.04
N GLY A 215 16.66 -12.72 -14.17
CA GLY A 215 16.36 -14.14 -13.99
C GLY A 215 16.04 -14.57 -12.55
N TYR A 216 15.83 -13.64 -11.60
CA TYR A 216 15.44 -13.98 -10.24
C TYR A 216 14.24 -13.20 -9.74
N ASP A 217 13.32 -13.89 -9.08
CA ASP A 217 12.10 -13.33 -8.48
C ASP A 217 12.37 -12.98 -7.02
N ILE A 218 12.53 -11.68 -6.74
CA ILE A 218 12.74 -11.18 -5.37
C ILE A 218 11.51 -11.33 -4.47
N THR A 219 10.34 -11.68 -5.05
CA THR A 219 9.10 -11.93 -4.30
C THR A 219 8.88 -13.41 -4.02
N HIS A 220 9.75 -14.29 -4.50
CA HIS A 220 9.60 -15.75 -4.40
C HIS A 220 9.43 -16.22 -2.96
N TRP A 221 10.26 -15.75 -2.05
CA TRP A 221 10.21 -16.11 -0.62
C TRP A 221 8.87 -15.75 0.05
N ILE A 222 8.26 -14.61 -0.32
CA ILE A 222 6.95 -14.20 0.18
C ILE A 222 5.88 -15.20 -0.27
N ASN A 223 5.95 -15.62 -1.53
CA ASN A 223 5.00 -16.57 -2.12
C ASN A 223 5.14 -17.99 -1.58
N THR A 224 6.30 -18.32 -1.01
CA THR A 224 6.54 -19.61 -0.37
C THR A 224 5.98 -19.64 1.07
N CYS A 225 5.91 -18.48 1.73
CA CYS A 225 5.39 -18.34 3.09
C CYS A 225 3.87 -18.10 3.14
N LEU A 226 3.22 -17.74 2.04
CA LEU A 226 1.79 -17.43 1.91
C LEU A 226 1.04 -18.52 1.10
#